data_d87c2acc833fef5cb32fd5f31ab70d7b
#
_entry.id   d87c2acc833fef5cb32fd5f31ab70d7b
#
_cell.length_a   1.000
_cell.length_b   1.000
_cell.length_c   1.000
_cell.angle_alpha   90.00
_cell.angle_beta   90.00
_cell.angle_gamma   90.00
#
_symmetry.space_group_name_H-M   'P 1'
#
loop_
_entity.id
_entity.type
_entity.pdbx_description
1 polymer ?
#
loop_
_entity_poly.entity_id
_entity_poly.type
_entity_poly.pdbx_seq_one_letter_code
_entity_poly.pdbx_strand_id
1 'polypeptide(L)'
;MEKLIVFVLIGLGAQLVDGTLGMAFGVTATSLFIVAGSSAATASAVVHVAEVGTTLASGISHWRFGNVDWRRVLSLGVPGAIGAFTGATFLSNLDGDAAKPVTSTILLFLGLWVIIRFAFLANVKRKKKNWGAKKLAPLGLFGGLLDSTGGGGWGPVTTSTLLGAEADQPRKVIGTVSAAEFLVALAAVLGFLPKLREEFTQHAAPVIGLLCGGVIAAPLAAYLVGRINPRLLGIVIGGVLVGLNIRTLFSPLVSGGVLATVLLVWAFGVVALVLWARSHDTLPRLRQRVQLESISRSSSADVSSSGSPSPASVDVGAEGASGGVKVGAENGVHVGEAGVR
;
A
#
# COMPACT_ATOMS: atom_id res chain seq x y z
N MET A 1 -27.65 -16.63 -4.24
CA MET A 1 -27.32 -15.70 -3.15
C MET A 1 -25.98 -16.04 -2.48
N GLU A 2 -25.71 -17.29 -2.15
CA GLU A 2 -24.43 -17.69 -1.50
C GLU A 2 -23.17 -17.25 -2.27
N LYS A 3 -23.14 -17.45 -3.59
CA LYS A 3 -22.00 -17.02 -4.42
C LYS A 3 -21.76 -15.51 -4.36
N LEU A 4 -22.82 -14.70 -4.36
CA LEU A 4 -22.70 -13.23 -4.27
C LEU A 4 -22.06 -12.80 -2.94
N ILE A 5 -22.48 -13.41 -1.83
CA ILE A 5 -21.91 -13.11 -0.50
C ILE A 5 -20.42 -13.42 -0.47
N VAL A 6 -20.00 -14.55 -1.05
CA VAL A 6 -18.57 -14.90 -1.15
C VAL A 6 -17.79 -13.82 -1.90
N PHE A 7 -18.29 -13.33 -3.03
CA PHE A 7 -17.60 -12.29 -3.79
C PHE A 7 -17.61 -10.93 -3.08
N VAL A 8 -18.67 -10.60 -2.33
CA VAL A 8 -18.68 -9.40 -1.46
C VAL A 8 -17.58 -9.52 -0.39
N LEU A 9 -17.45 -10.67 0.26
CA LEU A 9 -16.41 -10.88 1.26
C LEU A 9 -15.00 -10.85 0.67
N ILE A 10 -14.81 -11.40 -0.53
CA ILE A 10 -13.53 -11.30 -1.27
C ILE A 10 -13.22 -9.83 -1.57
N GLY A 11 -14.18 -9.09 -2.14
CA GLY A 11 -14.01 -7.67 -2.45
C GLY A 11 -13.71 -6.82 -1.21
N LEU A 12 -14.42 -7.09 -0.11
CA LEU A 12 -14.21 -6.42 1.18
C LEU A 12 -12.79 -6.69 1.71
N GLY A 13 -12.38 -7.95 1.74
CA GLY A 13 -11.05 -8.34 2.21
C GLY A 13 -9.94 -7.77 1.32
N ALA A 14 -10.08 -7.89 0.00
CA ALA A 14 -9.11 -7.35 -0.97
C ALA A 14 -8.97 -5.83 -0.84
N GLN A 15 -10.08 -5.09 -0.70
CA GLN A 15 -10.06 -3.63 -0.55
C GLN A 15 -9.53 -3.17 0.81
N LEU A 16 -9.76 -3.93 1.89
CA LEU A 16 -9.15 -3.62 3.18
C LEU A 16 -7.62 -3.69 3.10
N VAL A 17 -7.10 -4.67 2.39
CA VAL A 17 -5.66 -4.81 2.16
C VAL A 17 -5.17 -3.69 1.25
N ASP A 18 -5.82 -3.47 0.12
CA ASP A 18 -5.42 -2.46 -0.87
C ASP A 18 -5.44 -1.06 -0.28
N GLY A 19 -6.53 -0.66 0.35
CA GLY A 19 -6.66 0.66 0.96
C GLY A 19 -5.68 0.92 2.10
N THR A 20 -5.12 -0.12 2.73
CA THR A 20 -4.11 0.02 3.79
C THR A 20 -2.67 0.02 3.28
N LEU A 21 -2.37 -0.70 2.19
CA LEU A 21 -1.05 -0.83 1.58
C LEU A 21 -0.89 0.01 0.31
N GLY A 22 -2.00 0.44 -0.33
CA GLY A 22 -2.01 1.04 -1.66
C GLY A 22 -1.66 0.04 -2.76
N MET A 23 -1.93 -1.25 -2.53
CA MET A 23 -1.64 -2.33 -3.47
C MET A 23 -2.29 -3.63 -3.02
N ALA A 24 -2.67 -4.48 -3.94
CA ALA A 24 -3.06 -5.87 -3.72
C ALA A 24 -4.54 -6.22 -3.93
N PHE A 25 -5.42 -5.30 -4.29
CA PHE A 25 -6.80 -5.64 -4.64
C PHE A 25 -6.81 -6.65 -5.80
N GLY A 26 -6.24 -6.28 -6.94
CA GLY A 26 -6.24 -7.09 -8.15
C GLY A 26 -5.55 -8.44 -7.96
N VAL A 27 -4.31 -8.44 -7.45
CA VAL A 27 -3.56 -9.70 -7.26
C VAL A 27 -4.28 -10.68 -6.33
N THR A 28 -4.94 -10.18 -5.27
CA THR A 28 -5.66 -11.02 -4.31
C THR A 28 -6.95 -11.57 -4.94
N ALA A 29 -7.75 -10.70 -5.54
CA ALA A 29 -9.01 -11.08 -6.16
C ALA A 29 -8.77 -12.06 -7.32
N THR A 30 -7.85 -11.76 -8.24
CA THR A 30 -7.53 -12.63 -9.39
C THR A 30 -7.02 -14.00 -8.94
N SER A 31 -6.10 -14.05 -7.95
CA SER A 31 -5.61 -15.33 -7.43
C SER A 31 -6.75 -16.20 -6.86
N LEU A 32 -7.66 -15.59 -6.12
CA LEU A 32 -8.82 -16.31 -5.56
C LEU A 32 -9.78 -16.78 -6.65
N PHE A 33 -10.03 -15.99 -7.70
CA PHE A 33 -10.84 -16.40 -8.84
C PHE A 33 -10.23 -17.59 -9.61
N ILE A 34 -8.92 -17.56 -9.86
CA ILE A 34 -8.22 -18.66 -10.53
C ILE A 34 -8.28 -19.93 -9.68
N VAL A 35 -8.07 -19.84 -8.36
CA VAL A 35 -8.19 -20.98 -7.44
C VAL A 35 -9.63 -21.51 -7.38
N ALA A 36 -10.64 -20.63 -7.53
CA ALA A 36 -12.04 -21.00 -7.62
C ALA A 36 -12.45 -21.62 -8.97
N GLY A 37 -11.51 -21.75 -9.93
CA GLY A 37 -11.73 -22.41 -11.20
C GLY A 37 -12.00 -21.51 -12.40
N SER A 38 -11.97 -20.19 -12.22
CA SER A 38 -12.12 -19.23 -13.34
C SER A 38 -10.91 -19.29 -14.28
N SER A 39 -11.14 -18.99 -15.56
CA SER A 39 -10.02 -18.76 -16.49
C SER A 39 -9.23 -17.51 -16.07
N ALA A 40 -7.94 -17.46 -16.41
CA ALA A 40 -7.11 -16.31 -16.06
C ALA A 40 -7.60 -15.01 -16.70
N ALA A 41 -8.02 -15.08 -17.98
CA ALA A 41 -8.57 -13.93 -18.70
C ALA A 41 -9.89 -13.44 -18.07
N THR A 42 -10.80 -14.36 -17.72
CA THR A 42 -12.06 -14.02 -17.04
C THR A 42 -11.80 -13.42 -15.66
N ALA A 43 -10.91 -14.02 -14.87
CA ALA A 43 -10.53 -13.52 -13.54
C ALA A 43 -10.00 -12.08 -13.64
N SER A 44 -9.03 -11.83 -14.52
CA SER A 44 -8.46 -10.51 -14.74
C SER A 44 -9.50 -9.51 -15.24
N ALA A 45 -10.34 -9.90 -16.23
CA ALA A 45 -11.37 -9.03 -16.77
C ALA A 45 -12.40 -8.58 -15.71
N VAL A 46 -12.92 -9.53 -14.91
CA VAL A 46 -13.89 -9.27 -13.83
C VAL A 46 -13.28 -8.34 -12.76
N VAL A 47 -12.04 -8.58 -12.39
CA VAL A 47 -11.34 -7.77 -11.39
C VAL A 47 -11.16 -6.35 -11.89
N HIS A 48 -10.70 -6.13 -13.14
CA HIS A 48 -10.52 -4.79 -13.69
C HIS A 48 -11.85 -4.01 -13.83
N VAL A 49 -12.96 -4.69 -14.13
CA VAL A 49 -14.28 -4.03 -14.12
C VAL A 49 -14.62 -3.53 -12.72
N ALA A 50 -14.36 -4.31 -11.68
CA ALA A 50 -14.56 -3.87 -10.31
C ALA A 50 -13.58 -2.74 -9.92
N GLU A 51 -12.33 -2.80 -10.38
CA GLU A 51 -11.32 -1.78 -10.15
C GLU A 51 -11.66 -0.43 -10.78
N VAL A 52 -12.31 -0.38 -11.93
CA VAL A 52 -12.82 0.89 -12.49
C VAL A 52 -13.66 1.65 -11.46
N GLY A 53 -14.58 0.97 -10.77
CA GLY A 53 -15.42 1.60 -9.75
C GLY A 53 -14.65 1.94 -8.46
N THR A 54 -13.85 1.02 -7.96
CA THR A 54 -13.12 1.20 -6.69
C THR A 54 -12.01 2.24 -6.81
N THR A 55 -11.26 2.26 -7.92
CA THR A 55 -10.20 3.24 -8.18
C THR A 55 -10.74 4.63 -8.50
N LEU A 56 -11.91 4.73 -9.15
CA LEU A 56 -12.61 6.00 -9.31
C LEU A 56 -12.98 6.59 -7.95
N ALA A 57 -13.59 5.78 -7.07
CA ALA A 57 -13.96 6.21 -5.72
C ALA A 57 -12.72 6.60 -4.89
N SER A 58 -11.65 5.80 -4.96
CA SER A 58 -10.37 6.06 -4.29
C SER A 58 -9.71 7.33 -4.83
N GLY A 59 -9.60 7.46 -6.16
CA GLY A 59 -9.01 8.63 -6.82
C GLY A 59 -9.72 9.93 -6.47
N ILE A 60 -11.07 9.95 -6.48
CA ILE A 60 -11.87 11.12 -6.06
C ILE A 60 -11.62 11.45 -4.59
N SER A 61 -11.58 10.44 -3.72
CA SER A 61 -11.31 10.64 -2.29
C SER A 61 -9.92 11.24 -2.07
N HIS A 62 -8.89 10.67 -2.67
CA HIS A 62 -7.52 11.20 -2.58
C HIS A 62 -7.38 12.61 -3.18
N TRP A 63 -8.09 12.90 -4.27
CA TRP A 63 -8.11 14.24 -4.85
C TRP A 63 -8.72 15.26 -3.90
N ARG A 64 -9.85 14.96 -3.27
CA ARG A 64 -10.48 15.83 -2.27
C ARG A 64 -9.57 16.12 -1.08
N PHE A 65 -8.72 15.16 -0.70
CA PHE A 65 -7.73 15.35 0.37
C PHE A 65 -6.41 15.98 -0.10
N GLY A 66 -6.31 16.46 -1.35
CA GLY A 66 -5.09 17.07 -1.88
C GLY A 66 -3.91 16.10 -2.08
N ASN A 67 -4.19 14.80 -2.15
CA ASN A 67 -3.16 13.76 -2.25
C ASN A 67 -2.86 13.34 -3.69
N VAL A 68 -3.34 14.07 -4.72
CA VAL A 68 -3.17 13.70 -6.13
C VAL A 68 -2.32 14.73 -6.85
N ASP A 69 -1.29 14.27 -7.57
CA ASP A 69 -0.52 15.06 -8.53
C ASP A 69 -0.93 14.68 -9.96
N TRP A 70 -1.80 15.48 -10.56
CA TRP A 70 -2.37 15.22 -11.89
C TRP A 70 -1.33 15.12 -13.01
N ARG A 71 -0.22 15.87 -12.91
CA ARG A 71 0.87 15.79 -13.89
C ARG A 71 1.53 14.41 -13.87
N ARG A 72 1.67 13.84 -12.68
CA ARG A 72 2.20 12.48 -12.50
C ARG A 72 1.17 11.43 -12.86
N VAL A 73 -0.12 11.65 -12.55
CA VAL A 73 -1.21 10.78 -13.01
C VAL A 73 -1.12 10.58 -14.52
N LEU A 74 -1.00 11.65 -15.29
CA LEU A 74 -0.90 11.55 -16.75
C LEU A 74 0.42 10.90 -17.18
N SER A 75 1.55 11.25 -16.56
CA SER A 75 2.86 10.69 -16.92
C SER A 75 3.00 9.20 -16.62
N LEU A 76 2.26 8.69 -15.66
CA LEU A 76 2.24 7.29 -15.24
C LEU A 76 1.06 6.53 -15.86
N GLY A 77 -0.15 7.11 -15.78
CA GLY A 77 -1.40 6.46 -16.13
C GLY A 77 -1.61 6.31 -17.64
N VAL A 78 -1.22 7.31 -18.45
CA VAL A 78 -1.40 7.19 -19.93
C VAL A 78 -0.52 6.08 -20.50
N PRO A 79 0.80 6.01 -20.24
CA PRO A 79 1.60 4.85 -20.64
C PRO A 79 1.11 3.55 -19.99
N GLY A 80 0.64 3.61 -18.74
CA GLY A 80 0.05 2.48 -18.06
C GLY A 80 -1.20 1.95 -18.75
N ALA A 81 -2.07 2.83 -19.21
CA ALA A 81 -3.25 2.47 -19.97
C ALA A 81 -2.91 1.77 -21.29
N ILE A 82 -1.86 2.23 -22.00
CA ILE A 82 -1.35 1.56 -23.21
C ILE A 82 -0.85 0.17 -22.88
N GLY A 83 -0.06 0.03 -21.79
CA GLY A 83 0.43 -1.27 -21.32
C GLY A 83 -0.71 -2.21 -20.95
N ALA A 84 -1.70 -1.70 -20.21
CA ALA A 84 -2.85 -2.47 -19.76
C ALA A 84 -3.75 -2.94 -20.91
N PHE A 85 -4.03 -2.07 -21.86
CA PHE A 85 -4.78 -2.46 -23.07
C PHE A 85 -4.05 -3.57 -23.84
N THR A 86 -2.74 -3.41 -24.02
CA THR A 86 -1.92 -4.41 -24.73
C THR A 86 -1.90 -5.74 -23.99
N GLY A 87 -1.67 -5.73 -22.66
CA GLY A 87 -1.64 -6.94 -21.86
C GLY A 87 -2.99 -7.64 -21.77
N ALA A 88 -4.08 -6.88 -21.65
CA ALA A 88 -5.45 -7.41 -21.66
C ALA A 88 -5.80 -8.07 -23.00
N THR A 89 -5.46 -7.40 -24.09
CA THR A 89 -5.66 -7.95 -25.44
C THR A 89 -4.82 -9.20 -25.65
N PHE A 90 -3.57 -9.21 -25.21
CA PHE A 90 -2.71 -10.39 -25.25
C PHE A 90 -3.32 -11.55 -24.46
N LEU A 91 -3.70 -11.33 -23.20
CA LEU A 91 -4.23 -12.37 -22.34
C LEU A 91 -5.58 -12.92 -22.85
N SER A 92 -6.44 -12.05 -23.39
CA SER A 92 -7.75 -12.46 -23.94
C SER A 92 -7.64 -13.34 -25.20
N ASN A 93 -6.52 -13.25 -25.90
CA ASN A 93 -6.25 -14.07 -27.09
C ASN A 93 -5.44 -15.34 -26.81
N LEU A 94 -5.01 -15.56 -25.55
CA LEU A 94 -4.39 -16.82 -25.18
C LEU A 94 -5.44 -17.89 -24.91
N ASP A 95 -5.12 -19.12 -25.32
CA ASP A 95 -5.88 -20.29 -24.90
C ASP A 95 -5.89 -20.43 -23.37
N GLY A 96 -7.01 -20.88 -22.81
CA GLY A 96 -7.19 -20.96 -21.34
C GLY A 96 -6.10 -21.76 -20.65
N ASP A 97 -5.60 -22.82 -21.29
CA ASP A 97 -4.51 -23.67 -20.77
C ASP A 97 -3.16 -22.95 -20.73
N ALA A 98 -2.90 -22.04 -21.69
CA ALA A 98 -1.70 -21.21 -21.73
C ALA A 98 -1.82 -19.95 -20.84
N ALA A 99 -3.00 -19.36 -20.77
CA ALA A 99 -3.23 -18.14 -19.99
C ALA A 99 -3.02 -18.34 -18.49
N LYS A 100 -3.49 -19.48 -17.94
CA LYS A 100 -3.42 -19.79 -16.51
C LYS A 100 -1.99 -19.85 -15.96
N PRO A 101 -1.04 -20.60 -16.54
CA PRO A 101 0.35 -20.59 -16.06
C PRO A 101 1.03 -19.25 -16.26
N VAL A 102 0.75 -18.49 -17.33
CA VAL A 102 1.31 -17.17 -17.55
C VAL A 102 0.91 -16.22 -16.42
N THR A 103 -0.40 -16.07 -16.18
CA THR A 103 -0.92 -15.23 -15.10
C THR A 103 -0.43 -15.67 -13.73
N SER A 104 -0.50 -16.96 -13.42
CA SER A 104 -0.04 -17.48 -12.12
C SER A 104 1.47 -17.31 -11.90
N THR A 105 2.27 -17.34 -12.95
CA THR A 105 3.72 -17.07 -12.88
C THR A 105 3.96 -15.60 -12.56
N ILE A 106 3.25 -14.68 -13.22
CA ILE A 106 3.33 -13.24 -12.93
C ILE A 106 2.93 -12.97 -11.48
N LEU A 107 1.79 -13.52 -11.03
CA LEU A 107 1.30 -13.36 -9.65
C LEU A 107 2.27 -13.96 -8.62
N LEU A 108 2.92 -15.07 -8.93
CA LEU A 108 3.96 -15.67 -8.09
C LEU A 108 5.13 -14.70 -7.90
N PHE A 109 5.66 -14.13 -9.00
CA PHE A 109 6.75 -13.16 -8.93
C PHE A 109 6.34 -11.86 -8.23
N LEU A 110 5.12 -11.38 -8.45
CA LEU A 110 4.60 -10.21 -7.74
C LEU A 110 4.46 -10.48 -6.24
N GLY A 111 3.98 -11.66 -5.84
CA GLY A 111 3.92 -12.07 -4.44
C GLY A 111 5.30 -12.13 -3.78
N LEU A 112 6.29 -12.72 -4.46
CA LEU A 112 7.69 -12.74 -4.02
C LEU A 112 8.26 -11.32 -3.90
N TRP A 113 7.99 -10.46 -4.88
CA TRP A 113 8.40 -9.05 -4.84
C TRP A 113 7.80 -8.31 -3.64
N VAL A 114 6.51 -8.51 -3.36
CA VAL A 114 5.84 -7.93 -2.18
C VAL A 114 6.53 -8.39 -0.90
N ILE A 115 6.83 -9.70 -0.74
CA ILE A 115 7.56 -10.21 0.43
C ILE A 115 8.93 -9.51 0.56
N ILE A 116 9.73 -9.52 -0.51
CA ILE A 116 11.07 -8.90 -0.52
C ILE A 116 10.98 -7.42 -0.16
N ARG A 117 10.01 -6.73 -0.74
CA ARG A 117 9.82 -5.30 -0.51
C ARG A 117 9.52 -4.98 0.95
N PHE A 118 8.61 -5.73 1.58
CA PHE A 118 8.19 -5.47 2.95
C PHE A 118 9.08 -6.13 4.00
N ALA A 119 9.64 -7.31 3.76
CA ALA A 119 10.52 -7.98 4.71
C ALA A 119 11.91 -7.32 4.79
N PHE A 120 12.52 -7.02 3.65
CA PHE A 120 13.94 -6.66 3.57
C PHE A 120 14.20 -5.23 3.13
N LEU A 121 13.38 -4.66 2.24
CA LEU A 121 13.62 -3.33 1.67
C LEU A 121 12.87 -2.20 2.38
N ALA A 122 12.00 -2.49 3.35
CA ALA A 122 11.19 -1.49 4.04
C ALA A 122 12.03 -0.42 4.76
N ASN A 123 13.18 -0.82 5.33
CA ASN A 123 14.06 0.03 6.14
C ASN A 123 15.30 0.54 5.40
N VAL A 124 15.42 0.28 4.09
CA VAL A 124 16.61 0.73 3.32
C VAL A 124 16.53 2.24 3.11
N LYS A 125 17.44 2.97 3.74
CA LYS A 125 17.60 4.40 3.54
C LYS A 125 18.22 4.65 2.15
N ARG A 126 17.43 5.11 1.20
CA ARG A 126 17.89 5.56 -0.12
C ARG A 126 17.78 7.08 -0.22
N LYS A 127 18.67 7.71 -1.00
CA LYS A 127 18.48 9.12 -1.41
C LYS A 127 17.24 9.17 -2.30
N LYS A 128 16.15 9.68 -1.75
CA LYS A 128 14.88 9.79 -2.44
C LYS A 128 14.88 11.03 -3.34
N LYS A 129 14.40 10.89 -4.56
CA LYS A 129 14.24 11.98 -5.52
C LYS A 129 12.97 11.79 -6.30
N ASN A 130 12.22 12.86 -6.50
CA ASN A 130 11.00 12.80 -7.29
C ASN A 130 11.31 12.44 -8.75
N TRP A 131 10.58 11.49 -9.27
CA TRP A 131 10.75 10.99 -10.63
C TRP A 131 9.99 11.89 -11.62
N GLY A 132 10.63 12.25 -12.71
CA GLY A 132 9.99 12.93 -13.84
C GLY A 132 9.35 11.93 -14.83
N ALA A 133 8.64 12.46 -15.82
CA ALA A 133 7.91 11.70 -16.84
C ALA A 133 8.78 10.64 -17.54
N LYS A 134 10.06 10.93 -17.81
CA LYS A 134 11.01 9.98 -18.43
C LYS A 134 11.18 8.66 -17.67
N LYS A 135 10.96 8.65 -16.35
CA LYS A 135 11.03 7.44 -15.51
C LYS A 135 9.64 6.89 -15.19
N LEU A 136 8.64 7.79 -15.06
CA LEU A 136 7.27 7.39 -14.78
C LEU A 136 6.63 6.68 -15.97
N ALA A 137 6.89 7.11 -17.20
CA ALA A 137 6.29 6.51 -18.40
C ALA A 137 6.66 5.03 -18.59
N PRO A 138 7.96 4.62 -18.57
CA PRO A 138 8.29 3.19 -18.66
C PRO A 138 7.79 2.38 -17.47
N LEU A 139 7.79 2.95 -16.25
CA LEU A 139 7.23 2.29 -15.08
C LEU A 139 5.71 2.06 -15.26
N GLY A 140 4.98 3.07 -15.76
CA GLY A 140 3.56 2.95 -16.04
C GLY A 140 3.27 1.90 -17.11
N LEU A 141 3.96 1.97 -18.24
CA LEU A 141 3.79 1.01 -19.34
C LEU A 141 3.99 -0.44 -18.90
N PHE A 142 5.08 -0.69 -18.19
CA PHE A 142 5.40 -2.02 -17.68
C PHE A 142 4.44 -2.44 -16.56
N GLY A 143 4.10 -1.52 -15.64
CA GLY A 143 3.13 -1.75 -14.58
C GLY A 143 1.76 -2.13 -15.13
N GLY A 144 1.24 -1.39 -16.10
CA GLY A 144 -0.05 -1.69 -16.74
C GLY A 144 -0.05 -3.00 -17.54
N LEU A 145 1.06 -3.31 -18.22
CA LEU A 145 1.21 -4.59 -18.93
C LEU A 145 1.13 -5.78 -17.95
N LEU A 146 1.87 -5.72 -16.86
CA LEU A 146 1.85 -6.77 -15.83
C LEU A 146 0.52 -6.81 -15.08
N ASP A 147 -0.13 -5.66 -14.90
CA ASP A 147 -1.41 -5.54 -14.23
C ASP A 147 -2.51 -6.32 -14.94
N SER A 148 -2.73 -6.02 -16.19
CA SER A 148 -3.78 -6.68 -16.98
C SER A 148 -3.46 -8.15 -17.30
N THR A 149 -2.17 -8.48 -17.53
CA THR A 149 -1.75 -9.87 -17.82
C THR A 149 -1.74 -10.73 -16.55
N GLY A 150 -1.39 -10.14 -15.41
CA GLY A 150 -1.39 -10.79 -14.10
C GLY A 150 -2.70 -10.64 -13.34
N GLY A 151 -3.60 -9.73 -13.75
CA GLY A 151 -4.84 -9.45 -13.05
C GLY A 151 -4.62 -8.72 -11.73
N GLY A 152 -3.69 -7.74 -11.68
CA GLY A 152 -3.47 -6.90 -10.51
C GLY A 152 -2.00 -6.61 -10.17
N GLY A 153 -1.20 -6.21 -11.14
CA GLY A 153 0.22 -5.89 -10.93
C GLY A 153 0.53 -4.41 -10.68
N TRP A 154 -0.45 -3.52 -10.91
CA TRP A 154 -0.24 -2.07 -10.84
C TRP A 154 0.33 -1.63 -9.50
N GLY A 155 -0.35 -1.89 -8.40
CA GLY A 155 0.07 -1.51 -7.07
C GLY A 155 1.42 -2.12 -6.65
N PRO A 156 1.60 -3.44 -6.72
CA PRO A 156 2.88 -4.10 -6.44
C PRO A 156 4.07 -3.54 -7.23
N VAL A 157 3.88 -3.16 -8.49
CA VAL A 157 4.95 -2.61 -9.33
C VAL A 157 5.11 -1.11 -9.11
N THR A 158 4.06 -0.32 -9.29
CA THR A 158 4.15 1.15 -9.30
C THR A 158 4.21 1.74 -7.91
N THR A 159 3.25 1.41 -7.02
CA THR A 159 3.21 1.94 -5.65
C THR A 159 4.46 1.56 -4.87
N SER A 160 4.85 0.27 -4.91
CA SER A 160 6.02 -0.18 -4.16
C SER A 160 7.31 0.46 -4.65
N THR A 161 7.46 0.64 -5.97
CA THR A 161 8.62 1.30 -6.57
C THR A 161 8.69 2.77 -6.18
N LEU A 162 7.58 3.50 -6.30
CA LEU A 162 7.55 4.93 -6.01
C LEU A 162 7.68 5.23 -4.51
N LEU A 163 7.05 4.44 -3.63
CA LEU A 163 7.25 4.55 -2.18
C LEU A 163 8.72 4.31 -1.77
N GLY A 164 9.44 3.48 -2.51
CA GLY A 164 10.86 3.22 -2.29
C GLY A 164 11.79 4.29 -2.85
N ALA A 165 11.42 4.94 -3.95
CA ALA A 165 12.28 5.80 -4.74
C ALA A 165 12.03 7.29 -4.52
N GLU A 166 10.80 7.70 -4.20
CA GLU A 166 10.40 9.09 -4.17
C GLU A 166 10.53 9.77 -2.81
N ALA A 167 10.72 11.09 -2.85
CA ALA A 167 10.83 11.94 -1.67
C ALA A 167 9.47 12.40 -1.15
N ASP A 168 8.40 12.26 -1.95
CA ASP A 168 7.06 12.69 -1.57
C ASP A 168 6.48 11.89 -0.39
N GLN A 169 5.50 12.48 0.24
CA GLN A 169 4.77 11.83 1.34
C GLN A 169 4.06 10.58 0.82
N PRO A 170 4.07 9.46 1.56
CA PRO A 170 3.44 8.21 1.12
C PRO A 170 1.99 8.37 0.66
N ARG A 171 1.20 9.20 1.38
CA ARG A 171 -0.19 9.47 1.01
C ARG A 171 -0.34 10.10 -0.38
N LYS A 172 0.62 10.97 -0.78
CA LYS A 172 0.60 11.63 -2.10
C LYS A 172 1.01 10.66 -3.20
N VAL A 173 1.97 9.77 -2.92
CA VAL A 173 2.34 8.69 -3.85
C VAL A 173 1.15 7.76 -4.05
N ILE A 174 0.55 7.25 -2.98
CA ILE A 174 -0.60 6.33 -3.03
C ILE A 174 -1.76 6.98 -3.78
N GLY A 175 -2.16 8.21 -3.42
CA GLY A 175 -3.27 8.88 -4.06
C GLY A 175 -3.05 9.15 -5.56
N THR A 176 -1.82 9.50 -5.95
CA THR A 176 -1.46 9.70 -7.37
C THR A 176 -1.49 8.39 -8.14
N VAL A 177 -0.99 7.30 -7.56
CA VAL A 177 -0.98 5.97 -8.19
C VAL A 177 -2.40 5.42 -8.32
N SER A 178 -3.24 5.53 -7.27
CA SER A 178 -4.66 5.13 -7.33
C SER A 178 -5.46 5.93 -8.37
N ALA A 179 -5.22 7.23 -8.50
CA ALA A 179 -5.87 8.02 -9.54
C ALA A 179 -5.41 7.64 -10.95
N ALA A 180 -4.15 7.24 -11.13
CA ALA A 180 -3.62 6.75 -12.39
C ALA A 180 -4.18 5.35 -12.73
N GLU A 181 -4.40 4.51 -11.74
CA GLU A 181 -4.93 3.16 -11.86
C GLU A 181 -6.33 3.14 -12.49
N PHE A 182 -7.15 4.14 -12.25
CA PHE A 182 -8.43 4.29 -12.93
C PHE A 182 -8.29 4.27 -14.47
N LEU A 183 -7.29 4.98 -15.02
CA LEU A 183 -7.02 4.99 -16.46
C LEU A 183 -6.55 3.61 -16.96
N VAL A 184 -5.76 2.94 -16.14
CA VAL A 184 -5.20 1.61 -16.40
C VAL A 184 -6.30 0.56 -16.41
N ALA A 185 -7.13 0.53 -15.37
CA ALA A 185 -8.26 -0.39 -15.26
C ALA A 185 -9.28 -0.20 -16.38
N LEU A 186 -9.60 1.06 -16.74
CA LEU A 186 -10.48 1.37 -17.86
C LEU A 186 -9.93 0.85 -19.19
N ALA A 187 -8.63 1.03 -19.44
CA ALA A 187 -7.98 0.54 -20.64
C ALA A 187 -7.89 -1.00 -20.69
N ALA A 188 -7.66 -1.64 -19.54
CA ALA A 188 -7.70 -3.10 -19.43
C ALA A 188 -9.10 -3.65 -19.76
N VAL A 189 -10.17 -3.04 -19.24
CA VAL A 189 -11.55 -3.41 -19.56
C VAL A 189 -11.82 -3.33 -21.06
N LEU A 190 -11.33 -2.27 -21.73
CA LEU A 190 -11.45 -2.13 -23.19
C LEU A 190 -10.69 -3.25 -23.92
N GLY A 191 -9.51 -3.65 -23.45
CA GLY A 191 -8.73 -4.76 -24.01
C GLY A 191 -9.40 -6.13 -23.80
N PHE A 192 -10.13 -6.31 -22.69
CA PHE A 192 -10.90 -7.52 -22.41
C PHE A 192 -12.32 -7.52 -23.02
N LEU A 193 -12.74 -6.44 -23.69
CA LEU A 193 -14.12 -6.30 -24.17
C LEU A 193 -14.63 -7.47 -25.03
N PRO A 194 -13.84 -8.08 -25.93
CA PRO A 194 -14.29 -9.27 -26.66
C PRO A 194 -14.68 -10.42 -25.73
N LYS A 195 -13.83 -10.70 -24.74
CA LYS A 195 -14.05 -11.77 -23.76
C LYS A 195 -15.23 -11.48 -22.80
N LEU A 196 -15.34 -10.23 -22.36
CA LEU A 196 -16.44 -9.79 -21.50
C LEU A 196 -17.80 -9.90 -22.17
N ARG A 197 -17.90 -9.63 -23.47
CA ARG A 197 -19.18 -9.76 -24.21
C ARG A 197 -19.71 -11.18 -24.23
N GLU A 198 -18.81 -12.17 -24.32
CA GLU A 198 -19.21 -13.58 -24.34
C GLU A 198 -19.67 -14.08 -22.94
N GLU A 199 -19.08 -13.56 -21.87
CA GLU A 199 -19.24 -14.09 -20.54
C GLU A 199 -19.94 -13.15 -19.53
N PHE A 200 -20.28 -11.91 -19.95
CA PHE A 200 -20.76 -10.87 -19.02
C PHE A 200 -21.99 -11.26 -18.21
N THR A 201 -22.96 -11.95 -18.83
CA THR A 201 -24.19 -12.40 -18.12
C THR A 201 -23.91 -13.46 -17.05
N GLN A 202 -22.85 -14.26 -17.23
CA GLN A 202 -22.47 -15.30 -16.27
C GLN A 202 -21.62 -14.75 -15.11
N HIS A 203 -20.95 -13.59 -15.32
CA HIS A 203 -20.01 -13.01 -14.36
C HIS A 203 -20.49 -11.71 -13.71
N ALA A 204 -21.74 -11.30 -13.93
CA ALA A 204 -22.31 -10.12 -13.31
C ALA A 204 -22.30 -10.21 -11.76
N ALA A 205 -22.62 -11.35 -11.18
CA ALA A 205 -22.63 -11.54 -9.72
C ALA A 205 -21.23 -11.40 -9.09
N PRO A 206 -20.15 -11.99 -9.63
CA PRO A 206 -18.78 -11.70 -9.22
C PRO A 206 -18.40 -10.22 -9.26
N VAL A 207 -18.66 -9.53 -10.37
CA VAL A 207 -18.36 -8.10 -10.52
C VAL A 207 -19.09 -7.26 -9.48
N ILE A 208 -20.41 -7.44 -9.35
CA ILE A 208 -21.23 -6.72 -8.39
C ILE A 208 -20.76 -7.02 -6.95
N GLY A 209 -20.46 -8.27 -6.64
CA GLY A 209 -19.97 -8.66 -5.32
C GLY A 209 -18.65 -8.00 -4.96
N LEU A 210 -17.65 -8.05 -5.85
CA LEU A 210 -16.35 -7.40 -5.65
C LEU A 210 -16.50 -5.88 -5.49
N LEU A 211 -17.30 -5.26 -6.36
CA LEU A 211 -17.54 -3.82 -6.34
C LEU A 211 -18.22 -3.39 -5.04
N CYS A 212 -19.31 -4.06 -4.65
CA CYS A 212 -20.02 -3.75 -3.41
C CYS A 212 -19.11 -3.93 -2.19
N GLY A 213 -18.42 -5.06 -2.09
CA GLY A 213 -17.49 -5.32 -1.01
C GLY A 213 -16.36 -4.29 -0.96
N GLY A 214 -15.78 -3.96 -2.12
CA GLY A 214 -14.71 -2.97 -2.24
C GLY A 214 -15.16 -1.56 -1.85
N VAL A 215 -16.30 -1.10 -2.35
CA VAL A 215 -16.82 0.24 -2.02
C VAL A 215 -17.16 0.36 -0.53
N ILE A 216 -17.76 -0.67 0.07
CA ILE A 216 -18.05 -0.69 1.52
C ILE A 216 -16.77 -0.67 2.34
N ALA A 217 -15.74 -1.40 1.92
CA ALA A 217 -14.49 -1.50 2.65
C ALA A 217 -13.58 -0.26 2.50
N ALA A 218 -13.70 0.51 1.42
CA ALA A 218 -12.82 1.63 1.11
C ALA A 218 -12.73 2.68 2.26
N PRO A 219 -13.83 3.18 2.85
CA PRO A 219 -13.75 4.11 3.97
C PRO A 219 -13.17 3.47 5.23
N LEU A 220 -13.45 2.18 5.48
CA LEU A 220 -12.89 1.44 6.61
C LEU A 220 -11.38 1.24 6.44
N ALA A 221 -10.92 0.91 5.24
CA ALA A 221 -9.51 0.79 4.91
C ALA A 221 -8.77 2.12 5.14
N ALA A 222 -9.34 3.24 4.67
CA ALA A 222 -8.79 4.57 4.89
C ALA A 222 -8.67 4.92 6.40
N TYR A 223 -9.63 4.49 7.22
CA TYR A 223 -9.58 4.66 8.67
C TYR A 223 -8.51 3.78 9.33
N LEU A 224 -8.26 2.58 8.80
CA LEU A 224 -7.27 1.63 9.31
C LEU A 224 -5.84 1.94 8.88
N VAL A 225 -5.65 2.80 7.86
CA VAL A 225 -4.32 3.28 7.46
C VAL A 225 -3.59 3.86 8.67
N GLY A 226 -2.36 3.39 8.90
CA GLY A 226 -1.54 3.81 10.03
C GLY A 226 -1.79 3.06 11.35
N ARG A 227 -2.86 2.26 11.46
CA ARG A 227 -3.12 1.39 12.63
C ARG A 227 -2.60 -0.03 12.43
N ILE A 228 -2.53 -0.48 11.20
CA ILE A 228 -1.97 -1.79 10.83
C ILE A 228 -0.51 -1.61 10.45
N ASN A 229 0.34 -2.54 10.87
CA ASN A 229 1.75 -2.53 10.48
C ASN A 229 1.86 -2.95 8.99
N PRO A 230 2.21 -2.04 8.06
CA PRO A 230 2.26 -2.35 6.63
C PRO A 230 3.27 -3.44 6.30
N ARG A 231 4.35 -3.54 7.10
CA ARG A 231 5.39 -4.56 6.92
C ARG A 231 4.84 -5.96 7.12
N LEU A 232 4.14 -6.18 8.23
CA LEU A 232 3.56 -7.49 8.56
C LEU A 232 2.46 -7.85 7.57
N LEU A 233 1.58 -6.90 7.26
CA LEU A 233 0.49 -7.12 6.31
C LEU A 233 1.03 -7.47 4.92
N GLY A 234 2.05 -6.75 4.42
CA GLY A 234 2.68 -7.02 3.13
C GLY A 234 3.32 -8.42 3.07
N ILE A 235 3.99 -8.86 4.14
CA ILE A 235 4.57 -10.22 4.20
C ILE A 235 3.47 -11.29 4.16
N VAL A 236 2.39 -11.11 4.92
CA VAL A 236 1.26 -12.06 4.94
C VAL A 236 0.61 -12.15 3.58
N ILE A 237 0.26 -11.01 2.97
CA ILE A 237 -0.39 -10.99 1.65
C ILE A 237 0.52 -11.58 0.57
N GLY A 238 1.79 -11.16 0.52
CA GLY A 238 2.75 -11.75 -0.41
C GLY A 238 2.91 -13.26 -0.20
N GLY A 239 2.89 -13.72 1.06
CA GLY A 239 2.92 -15.14 1.40
C GLY A 239 1.71 -15.91 0.90
N VAL A 240 0.52 -15.37 1.08
CA VAL A 240 -0.74 -15.94 0.55
C VAL A 240 -0.72 -16.01 -0.97
N LEU A 241 -0.32 -14.91 -1.64
CA LEU A 241 -0.22 -14.85 -3.11
C LEU A 241 0.72 -15.94 -3.64
N VAL A 242 1.91 -16.06 -3.08
CA VAL A 242 2.88 -17.09 -3.47
C VAL A 242 2.30 -18.49 -3.25
N GLY A 243 1.70 -18.75 -2.10
CA GLY A 243 1.10 -20.06 -1.79
C GLY A 243 -0.03 -20.43 -2.75
N LEU A 244 -0.96 -19.51 -3.06
CA LEU A 244 -2.05 -19.74 -4.01
C LEU A 244 -1.53 -20.04 -5.41
N ASN A 245 -0.52 -19.30 -5.86
CA ASN A 245 0.02 -19.46 -7.21
C ASN A 245 0.97 -20.66 -7.34
N ILE A 246 1.70 -21.05 -6.28
CA ILE A 246 2.38 -22.36 -6.21
C ILE A 246 1.34 -23.47 -6.37
N ARG A 247 0.23 -23.43 -5.62
CA ARG A 247 -0.82 -24.43 -5.76
C ARG A 247 -1.33 -24.50 -7.20
N THR A 248 -1.62 -23.35 -7.81
CA THR A 248 -2.15 -23.31 -9.19
C THR A 248 -1.18 -23.87 -10.22
N LEU A 249 0.11 -23.53 -10.12
CA LEU A 249 1.13 -23.96 -11.08
C LEU A 249 1.51 -25.44 -10.93
N PHE A 250 1.59 -25.93 -9.69
CA PHE A 250 2.14 -27.25 -9.42
C PHE A 250 1.08 -28.34 -9.21
N SER A 251 -0.20 -27.99 -8.99
CA SER A 251 -1.26 -28.99 -8.81
C SER A 251 -1.39 -30.01 -9.97
N PRO A 252 -1.15 -29.65 -11.24
CA PRO A 252 -1.19 -30.62 -12.33
C PRO A 252 0.10 -31.47 -12.44
N LEU A 253 1.18 -31.08 -11.78
CA LEU A 253 2.51 -31.65 -11.95
C LEU A 253 2.91 -32.63 -10.83
N VAL A 254 2.35 -32.46 -9.62
CA VAL A 254 2.75 -33.21 -8.43
C VAL A 254 1.53 -33.80 -7.71
N SER A 255 1.74 -34.90 -6.97
CA SER A 255 0.68 -35.49 -6.16
C SER A 255 0.19 -34.54 -5.06
N GLY A 256 -1.10 -34.67 -4.70
CA GLY A 256 -1.72 -33.78 -3.68
C GLY A 256 -0.98 -33.78 -2.33
N GLY A 257 -0.40 -34.95 -1.93
CA GLY A 257 0.39 -35.05 -0.70
C GLY A 257 1.69 -34.22 -0.75
N VAL A 258 2.43 -34.29 -1.86
CA VAL A 258 3.64 -33.51 -2.05
C VAL A 258 3.30 -32.03 -2.07
N LEU A 259 2.26 -31.65 -2.80
CA LEU A 259 1.81 -30.25 -2.86
C LEU A 259 1.39 -29.73 -1.48
N ALA A 260 0.63 -30.50 -0.70
CA ALA A 260 0.24 -30.14 0.66
C ALA A 260 1.47 -29.93 1.56
N THR A 261 2.47 -30.80 1.46
CA THR A 261 3.72 -30.66 2.22
C THR A 261 4.46 -29.36 1.84
N VAL A 262 4.59 -29.08 0.54
CA VAL A 262 5.23 -27.83 0.07
C VAL A 262 4.50 -26.60 0.59
N LEU A 263 3.17 -26.58 0.53
CA LEU A 263 2.37 -25.48 1.01
C LEU A 263 2.43 -25.30 2.54
N LEU A 264 2.50 -26.38 3.29
CA LEU A 264 2.69 -26.34 4.74
C LEU A 264 4.07 -25.78 5.12
N VAL A 265 5.14 -26.26 4.47
CA VAL A 265 6.50 -25.73 4.68
C VAL A 265 6.56 -24.24 4.32
N TRP A 266 5.91 -23.85 3.21
CA TRP A 266 5.80 -22.45 2.81
C TRP A 266 5.07 -21.61 3.86
N ALA A 267 3.90 -22.06 4.31
CA ALA A 267 3.12 -21.36 5.33
C ALA A 267 3.93 -21.18 6.63
N PHE A 268 4.66 -22.21 7.04
CA PHE A 268 5.54 -22.14 8.21
C PHE A 268 6.67 -21.11 8.02
N GLY A 269 7.27 -21.07 6.83
CA GLY A 269 8.28 -20.08 6.45
C GLY A 269 7.74 -18.63 6.52
N VAL A 270 6.52 -18.42 6.02
CA VAL A 270 5.84 -17.10 6.10
C VAL A 270 5.58 -16.71 7.55
N VAL A 271 5.08 -17.62 8.39
CA VAL A 271 4.87 -17.37 9.83
C VAL A 271 6.19 -17.02 10.52
N ALA A 272 7.25 -17.79 10.26
CA ALA A 272 8.58 -17.52 10.81
C ALA A 272 9.09 -16.13 10.38
N LEU A 273 8.89 -15.76 9.12
CA LEU A 273 9.27 -14.43 8.58
C LEU A 273 8.48 -13.30 9.24
N VAL A 274 7.18 -13.50 9.49
CA VAL A 274 6.33 -12.53 10.22
C VAL A 274 6.82 -12.34 11.64
N LEU A 275 7.10 -13.43 12.35
CA LEU A 275 7.62 -13.38 13.71
C LEU A 275 9.00 -12.70 13.78
N TRP A 276 9.89 -13.03 12.85
CA TRP A 276 11.18 -12.36 12.71
C TRP A 276 11.03 -10.86 12.44
N ALA A 277 10.16 -10.47 11.50
CA ALA A 277 9.91 -9.07 11.19
C ALA A 277 9.36 -8.31 12.41
N ARG A 278 8.43 -8.94 13.16
CA ARG A 278 7.87 -8.37 14.38
C ARG A 278 8.93 -8.15 15.47
N SER A 279 9.82 -9.11 15.69
CA SER A 279 10.88 -8.99 16.67
C SER A 279 11.86 -7.84 16.32
N HIS A 280 12.18 -7.67 15.05
CA HIS A 280 13.06 -6.59 14.58
C HIS A 280 12.41 -5.20 14.65
N ASP A 281 11.09 -5.09 14.58
CA ASP A 281 10.38 -3.83 14.73
C ASP A 281 10.20 -3.42 16.22
N THR A 282 10.19 -4.38 17.15
CA THR A 282 10.00 -4.13 18.58
C THR A 282 11.32 -3.78 19.30
N LEU A 283 12.42 -4.42 18.94
CA LEU A 283 13.73 -4.24 19.58
C LEU A 283 14.25 -2.77 19.56
N PRO A 284 14.22 -2.03 18.44
CA PRO A 284 14.65 -0.64 18.42
C PRO A 284 13.79 0.26 19.28
N ARG A 285 12.46 0.03 19.31
CA ARG A 285 11.52 0.82 20.12
C ARG A 285 11.72 0.59 21.62
N LEU A 286 12.01 -0.64 22.02
CA LEU A 286 12.34 -0.95 23.43
C LEU A 286 13.67 -0.32 23.84
N ARG A 287 14.71 -0.40 23.02
CA ARG A 287 15.99 0.27 23.26
C ARG A 287 15.84 1.78 23.41
N GLN A 288 15.04 2.42 22.55
CA GLN A 288 14.79 3.85 22.60
C GLN A 288 14.02 4.24 23.86
N ARG A 289 13.02 3.45 24.29
CA ARG A 289 12.30 3.66 25.56
C ARG A 289 13.23 3.55 26.76
N VAL A 290 14.02 2.48 26.84
CA VAL A 290 14.99 2.29 27.93
C VAL A 290 16.00 3.44 27.99
N GLN A 291 16.45 3.92 26.82
CA GLN A 291 17.38 5.05 26.76
C GLN A 291 16.74 6.37 27.20
N LEU A 292 15.48 6.62 26.84
CA LEU A 292 14.74 7.80 27.29
C LEU A 292 14.45 7.73 28.80
N GLU A 293 14.12 6.56 29.33
CA GLU A 293 13.93 6.36 30.78
C GLU A 293 15.24 6.54 31.56
N SER A 294 16.37 6.09 31.02
CA SER A 294 17.68 6.31 31.64
C SER A 294 18.07 7.79 31.68
N ILE A 295 17.82 8.54 30.60
CA ILE A 295 18.06 9.99 30.54
C ILE A 295 17.14 10.73 31.52
N SER A 296 15.86 10.36 31.60
CA SER A 296 14.94 11.01 32.54
C SER A 296 15.30 10.74 34.01
N ARG A 297 15.81 9.55 34.32
CA ARG A 297 16.28 9.21 35.67
C ARG A 297 17.58 9.96 36.05
N SER A 298 18.52 10.13 35.10
CA SER A 298 19.74 10.91 35.37
C SER A 298 19.42 12.39 35.57
N SER A 299 18.51 12.96 34.77
CA SER A 299 18.05 14.35 34.91
C SER A 299 17.35 14.59 36.25
N SER A 300 16.53 13.65 36.73
CA SER A 300 15.87 13.77 38.04
C SER A 300 16.83 13.59 39.22
N ALA A 301 17.89 12.81 39.05
CA ALA A 301 18.92 12.63 40.05
C ALA A 301 19.81 13.88 40.19
N ASP A 302 20.14 14.54 39.09
CA ASP A 302 20.90 15.79 39.08
C ASP A 302 20.12 16.96 39.73
N VAL A 303 18.80 17.02 39.55
CA VAL A 303 17.94 18.02 40.18
C VAL A 303 17.83 17.78 41.70
N SER A 304 17.88 16.54 42.16
CA SER A 304 17.82 16.20 43.59
C SER A 304 19.18 16.39 44.29
N SER A 305 20.30 16.38 43.55
CA SER A 305 21.65 16.53 44.13
C SER A 305 22.12 18.01 44.14
N SER A 306 21.51 18.91 43.37
CA SER A 306 21.73 20.35 43.48
C SER A 306 20.92 20.90 44.67
N GLY A 307 21.50 20.74 45.84
CA GLY A 307 20.90 21.07 47.11
C GLY A 307 20.33 22.49 47.17
N SER A 308 19.27 22.61 47.96
CA SER A 308 18.61 23.85 48.35
C SER A 308 19.58 25.00 48.56
N PRO A 309 19.36 26.16 47.94
CA PRO A 309 20.09 27.38 48.39
C PRO A 309 19.68 27.70 49.83
N SER A 310 20.69 27.74 50.68
CA SER A 310 20.56 28.26 52.06
C SER A 310 19.94 29.66 52.03
N PRO A 311 18.96 29.97 52.87
CA PRO A 311 18.41 31.33 52.91
C PRO A 311 19.48 32.29 53.43
N ALA A 312 20.04 33.09 52.50
CA ALA A 312 20.89 34.21 52.88
C ALA A 312 20.02 35.25 53.62
N SER A 313 20.39 35.56 54.88
CA SER A 313 19.83 36.62 55.71
C SER A 313 19.93 37.95 54.95
N VAL A 314 18.77 38.55 54.65
CA VAL A 314 18.67 39.91 54.12
C VAL A 314 18.78 40.83 55.31
N ASP A 315 19.92 41.51 55.40
CA ASP A 315 20.12 42.64 56.29
C ASP A 315 19.49 43.90 55.68
N VAL A 316 18.52 44.47 56.38
CA VAL A 316 17.80 45.68 55.95
C VAL A 316 18.55 46.90 56.42
N GLY A 317 19.39 47.48 55.54
CA GLY A 317 19.97 48.79 55.71
C GLY A 317 19.21 49.82 54.89
N ALA A 318 18.52 50.73 55.54
CA ALA A 318 17.89 51.88 54.96
C ALA A 318 18.96 52.93 54.64
N GLU A 319 18.91 53.50 53.44
CA GLU A 319 19.21 54.91 53.12
C GLU A 319 19.17 55.12 51.59
N GLY A 320 18.35 55.86 51.05
CA GLY A 320 18.39 57.23 50.56
C GLY A 320 18.92 57.42 49.11
N ALA A 321 18.07 58.13 48.33
CA ALA A 321 18.43 59.01 47.20
C ALA A 321 18.31 58.52 45.74
N SER A 322 17.26 59.01 45.12
CA SER A 322 17.18 59.61 43.77
C SER A 322 18.15 59.21 42.66
N GLY A 323 17.59 58.79 41.53
CA GLY A 323 18.33 58.72 40.26
C GLY A 323 17.55 58.02 39.16
N GLY A 324 16.93 58.82 38.29
CA GLY A 324 16.17 58.30 37.18
C GLY A 324 17.06 57.59 36.13
N VAL A 325 16.61 56.49 35.61
CA VAL A 325 17.13 55.86 34.39
C VAL A 325 16.01 55.50 33.45
N LYS A 326 16.12 56.00 32.25
CA LYS A 326 15.26 55.75 31.11
C LYS A 326 15.34 54.26 30.72
N VAL A 327 14.19 53.63 30.54
CA VAL A 327 14.09 52.33 29.90
C VAL A 327 13.78 52.54 28.41
N GLY A 328 14.74 52.15 27.58
CA GLY A 328 14.54 51.97 26.14
C GLY A 328 13.84 50.66 25.87
N ALA A 329 12.71 50.72 25.20
CA ALA A 329 12.04 49.57 24.65
C ALA A 329 12.54 49.34 23.22
N GLU A 330 12.95 48.15 22.90
CA GLU A 330 12.92 47.58 21.53
C GLU A 330 13.17 46.10 21.61
N ASN A 331 12.14 45.32 21.28
CA ASN A 331 12.19 44.25 20.27
C ASN A 331 10.84 43.53 20.22
N GLY A 332 10.10 43.87 19.17
CA GLY A 332 8.81 43.28 18.84
C GLY A 332 8.96 41.90 18.30
N VAL A 333 8.15 40.98 18.81
CA VAL A 333 7.86 39.68 18.19
C VAL A 333 6.53 39.83 17.45
N HIS A 334 6.61 39.75 16.14
CA HIS A 334 5.43 39.66 15.26
C HIS A 334 4.81 38.28 15.38
N VAL A 335 3.62 38.20 15.91
CA VAL A 335 2.72 37.06 15.75
C VAL A 335 1.78 37.39 14.61
N GLY A 336 1.91 36.67 13.48
CA GLY A 336 1.04 36.81 12.34
C GLY A 336 -0.23 35.96 12.53
N GLU A 337 -1.38 36.62 12.66
CA GLU A 337 -2.68 36.01 12.49
C GLU A 337 -2.90 35.67 11.00
N ALA A 338 -3.20 34.42 10.71
CA ALA A 338 -3.69 33.98 9.41
C ALA A 338 -5.20 33.81 9.50
N GLY A 339 -5.92 34.72 8.84
CA GLY A 339 -7.36 34.70 8.74
C GLY A 339 -7.91 33.52 7.96
N VAL A 340 -9.07 33.12 8.41
CA VAL A 340 -10.04 32.22 7.82
C VAL A 340 -10.65 32.81 6.54
N ARG A 341 -10.56 32.09 5.42
CA ARG A 341 -11.61 31.99 4.38
C ARG A 341 -11.47 30.68 3.63
#